data_c94095785a0ba852b564d2429d264775
#
_entry.id   c94095785a0ba852b564d2429d264775
#
_cell.length_a   1.000
_cell.length_b   1.000
_cell.length_c   1.000
_cell.angle_alpha   90.00
_cell.angle_beta   90.00
_cell.angle_gamma   90.00
#
_symmetry.space_group_name_H-M   'P 1'
#
loop_
_entity.id
_entity.type
_entity.pdbx_description
1 polymer ?
#
loop_
_entity_poly.entity_id
_entity_poly.type
_entity_poly.pdbx_seq_one_letter_code
_entity_poly.pdbx_strand_id
1 'polypeptide(L)'
;MKNIINEKRINQIIAFLNSLKIQSKRFSEIIKKQNASVIKDFNQALTHSSDDKIINYEKLEFFGDAVLRLAASNFIEKKYPQMSVGERSELRAQIVSDEWLTKLGKKINIEKVIIKGPKALGDENSKNTIIGEATEALIGALYKCFNSIKEVNLWLDNIWEEDSKILLKAPYKYNAKSVLQEWCQSKSLDLPVYKIVEVSKKNGDPKRFSCDILIKGLKESSAFGKSHKQAEKNAAKILIEKFITTGKY
;
A
#
# COMPACT_ATOMS: atom_id res chain seq x y z
N MET A 1 13.26 -22.45 -24.05
CA MET A 1 14.61 -21.83 -23.91
C MET A 1 14.73 -21.29 -22.51
N LYS A 2 15.78 -21.63 -21.74
CA LYS A 2 16.03 -21.03 -20.42
C LYS A 2 16.36 -19.55 -20.68
N ASN A 3 15.52 -18.63 -20.21
CA ASN A 3 15.85 -17.21 -20.20
C ASN A 3 17.06 -17.01 -19.28
N ILE A 4 18.26 -16.99 -19.88
CA ILE A 4 19.52 -16.71 -19.17
C ILE A 4 19.46 -15.20 -18.88
N ILE A 5 19.40 -14.86 -17.59
CA ILE A 5 19.48 -13.45 -17.15
C ILE A 5 20.90 -12.98 -17.45
N ASN A 6 21.04 -11.92 -18.25
CA ASN A 6 22.36 -11.41 -18.61
C ASN A 6 23.05 -10.72 -17.42
N GLU A 7 24.37 -10.63 -17.49
CA GLU A 7 25.21 -10.08 -16.41
C GLU A 7 24.84 -8.64 -16.04
N LYS A 8 24.51 -7.79 -17.02
CA LYS A 8 24.06 -6.41 -16.77
C LYS A 8 22.81 -6.38 -15.89
N ARG A 9 21.84 -7.27 -16.16
CA ARG A 9 20.62 -7.38 -15.38
C ARG A 9 20.88 -7.90 -13.98
N ILE A 10 21.76 -8.88 -13.84
CA ILE A 10 22.18 -9.41 -12.53
C ILE A 10 22.76 -8.28 -11.67
N ASN A 11 23.70 -7.51 -12.23
CA ASN A 11 24.32 -6.39 -11.54
C ASN A 11 23.32 -5.29 -11.16
N GLN A 12 22.35 -5.00 -12.03
CA GLN A 12 21.26 -4.06 -11.73
C GLN A 12 20.41 -4.52 -10.54
N ILE A 13 20.01 -5.80 -10.51
CA ILE A 13 19.24 -6.38 -9.41
C ILE A 13 20.04 -6.32 -8.11
N ILE A 14 21.30 -6.74 -8.12
CA ILE A 14 22.17 -6.73 -6.95
C ILE A 14 22.34 -5.30 -6.40
N ALA A 15 22.61 -4.34 -7.26
CA ALA A 15 22.73 -2.93 -6.86
C ALA A 15 21.43 -2.42 -6.21
N PHE A 16 20.28 -2.75 -6.80
CA PHE A 16 18.98 -2.41 -6.25
C PHE A 16 18.75 -3.05 -4.88
N LEU A 17 18.97 -4.36 -4.74
CA LEU A 17 18.78 -5.08 -3.48
C LEU A 17 19.69 -4.54 -2.37
N ASN A 18 20.93 -4.20 -2.67
CA ASN A 18 21.83 -3.55 -1.72
C ASN A 18 21.33 -2.16 -1.27
N SER A 19 20.63 -1.42 -2.15
CA SER A 19 20.05 -0.12 -1.84
C SER A 19 18.89 -0.18 -0.84
N LEU A 20 18.25 -1.35 -0.65
CA LEU A 20 17.17 -1.55 0.33
C LEU A 20 17.66 -1.48 1.78
N LYS A 21 18.98 -1.59 2.01
CA LYS A 21 19.64 -1.48 3.33
C LYS A 21 19.03 -2.41 4.39
N ILE A 22 18.64 -3.63 3.99
CA ILE A 22 18.12 -4.65 4.91
C ILE A 22 19.23 -5.07 5.88
N GLN A 23 19.03 -4.82 7.17
CA GLN A 23 20.03 -5.10 8.22
C GLN A 23 20.04 -6.59 8.59
N SER A 24 20.45 -7.43 7.64
CA SER A 24 20.61 -8.89 7.81
C SER A 24 21.93 -9.37 7.22
N LYS A 25 22.77 -9.98 8.07
CA LYS A 25 24.01 -10.64 7.59
C LYS A 25 23.70 -11.71 6.56
N ARG A 26 22.65 -12.51 6.82
CA ARG A 26 22.19 -13.57 5.92
C ARG A 26 21.77 -13.02 4.55
N PHE A 27 21.07 -11.88 4.52
CA PHE A 27 20.70 -11.20 3.28
C PHE A 27 21.96 -10.77 2.51
N SER A 28 22.88 -10.07 3.18
CA SER A 28 24.12 -9.60 2.56
C SER A 28 24.97 -10.76 1.99
N GLU A 29 25.05 -11.88 2.69
CA GLU A 29 25.79 -13.08 2.22
C GLU A 29 25.15 -13.71 0.98
N ILE A 30 23.81 -13.85 0.95
CA ILE A 30 23.10 -14.43 -0.18
C ILE A 30 23.24 -13.54 -1.42
N ILE A 31 23.11 -12.22 -1.26
CA ILE A 31 23.29 -11.29 -2.38
C ILE A 31 24.73 -11.32 -2.91
N LYS A 32 25.73 -11.38 -2.03
CA LYS A 32 27.14 -11.52 -2.44
C LYS A 32 27.41 -12.81 -3.22
N LYS A 33 26.79 -13.92 -2.84
CA LYS A 33 26.95 -15.22 -3.53
C LYS A 33 26.30 -15.28 -4.91
N GLN A 34 25.49 -14.27 -5.27
CA GLN A 34 24.80 -14.20 -6.57
C GLN A 34 24.07 -15.50 -6.96
N ASN A 35 23.41 -16.12 -5.99
CA ASN A 35 22.74 -17.40 -6.21
C ASN A 35 21.73 -17.28 -7.36
N ALA A 36 21.88 -18.11 -8.39
CA ALA A 36 21.07 -18.02 -9.60
C ALA A 36 19.56 -18.17 -9.34
N SER A 37 19.16 -19.02 -8.37
CA SER A 37 17.75 -19.16 -7.99
C SER A 37 17.22 -17.88 -7.37
N VAL A 38 17.97 -17.24 -6.48
CA VAL A 38 17.61 -15.99 -5.81
C VAL A 38 17.48 -14.85 -6.82
N ILE A 39 18.48 -14.70 -7.69
CA ILE A 39 18.43 -13.70 -8.76
C ILE A 39 17.24 -13.90 -9.68
N LYS A 40 16.89 -15.15 -9.99
CA LYS A 40 15.70 -15.48 -10.80
C LYS A 40 14.40 -15.01 -10.13
N ASP A 41 14.22 -15.27 -8.84
CA ASP A 41 13.01 -14.88 -8.11
C ASP A 41 12.88 -13.34 -8.04
N PHE A 42 13.98 -12.62 -7.77
CA PHE A 42 13.95 -11.14 -7.79
C PHE A 42 13.77 -10.58 -9.21
N ASN A 43 14.36 -11.22 -10.24
CA ASN A 43 14.08 -10.78 -11.61
C ASN A 43 12.62 -10.97 -11.98
N GLN A 44 12.00 -12.09 -11.57
CA GLN A 44 10.57 -12.34 -11.77
C GLN A 44 9.72 -11.27 -11.07
N ALA A 45 10.03 -10.92 -9.80
CA ALA A 45 9.33 -9.87 -9.05
C ALA A 45 9.44 -8.48 -9.70
N LEU A 46 10.47 -8.25 -10.53
CA LEU A 46 10.75 -7.00 -11.21
C LEU A 46 10.43 -7.06 -12.72
N THR A 47 9.59 -8.01 -13.16
CA THR A 47 9.16 -8.15 -14.56
C THR A 47 7.64 -8.04 -14.63
N HIS A 48 7.13 -7.01 -15.32
CA HIS A 48 5.71 -6.79 -15.52
C HIS A 48 5.14 -7.74 -16.58
N SER A 49 3.87 -8.13 -16.45
CA SER A 49 3.18 -9.04 -17.38
C SER A 49 3.08 -8.55 -18.83
N SER A 50 3.28 -7.25 -19.07
CA SER A 50 3.38 -6.70 -20.42
C SER A 50 4.67 -7.05 -21.15
N ASP A 51 5.74 -7.42 -20.41
CA ASP A 51 7.02 -7.84 -20.97
C ASP A 51 7.08 -9.36 -21.15
N ASP A 52 6.75 -10.13 -20.11
CA ASP A 52 6.68 -11.59 -20.17
C ASP A 52 5.34 -12.07 -19.58
N LYS A 53 4.54 -12.77 -20.41
CA LYS A 53 3.22 -13.29 -19.99
C LYS A 53 3.31 -14.52 -19.07
N ILE A 54 4.44 -15.18 -19.00
CA ILE A 54 4.62 -16.45 -18.28
C ILE A 54 5.47 -16.26 -17.02
N ILE A 55 6.58 -15.53 -17.14
CA ILE A 55 7.54 -15.30 -16.07
C ILE A 55 7.50 -13.82 -15.68
N ASN A 56 6.49 -13.45 -14.91
CA ASN A 56 6.25 -12.09 -14.43
C ASN A 56 5.94 -12.08 -12.94
N TYR A 57 5.68 -10.92 -12.38
CA TYR A 57 5.51 -10.73 -10.95
C TYR A 57 4.17 -11.21 -10.37
N GLU A 58 3.11 -11.44 -11.16
CA GLU A 58 1.74 -11.69 -10.67
C GLU A 58 1.65 -12.79 -9.59
N LYS A 59 2.39 -13.90 -9.78
CA LYS A 59 2.41 -14.98 -8.77
C LYS A 59 3.12 -14.58 -7.48
N LEU A 60 4.14 -13.74 -7.58
CA LEU A 60 4.88 -13.26 -6.40
C LEU A 60 4.14 -12.14 -5.70
N GLU A 61 3.39 -11.31 -6.41
CA GLU A 61 2.45 -10.33 -5.90
C GLU A 61 1.36 -11.02 -5.06
N PHE A 62 0.64 -11.99 -5.64
CA PHE A 62 -0.37 -12.76 -4.91
C PHE A 62 0.18 -13.38 -3.61
N PHE A 63 1.38 -13.92 -3.66
CA PHE A 63 2.04 -14.49 -2.50
C PHE A 63 2.53 -13.41 -1.54
N GLY A 64 3.02 -12.29 -2.08
CA GLY A 64 3.52 -11.14 -1.34
C GLY A 64 2.46 -10.46 -0.49
N ASP A 65 1.20 -10.35 -0.97
CA ASP A 65 0.07 -9.84 -0.18
C ASP A 65 -0.09 -10.61 1.15
N ALA A 66 -0.07 -11.93 1.10
CA ALA A 66 -0.18 -12.75 2.31
C ALA A 66 1.00 -12.54 3.26
N VAL A 67 2.23 -12.48 2.73
CA VAL A 67 3.46 -12.22 3.49
C VAL A 67 3.43 -10.82 4.12
N LEU A 68 3.04 -9.80 3.36
CA LEU A 68 2.94 -8.41 3.81
C LEU A 68 1.95 -8.28 4.96
N ARG A 69 0.77 -8.89 4.85
CA ARG A 69 -0.25 -8.89 5.91
C ARG A 69 0.22 -9.60 7.17
N LEU A 70 0.92 -10.71 7.05
CA LEU A 70 1.52 -11.42 8.18
C LEU A 70 2.61 -10.57 8.85
N ALA A 71 3.52 -9.98 8.06
CA ALA A 71 4.58 -9.12 8.59
C ALA A 71 4.01 -7.90 9.32
N ALA A 72 2.99 -7.23 8.74
CA ALA A 72 2.30 -6.11 9.36
C ALA A 72 1.59 -6.50 10.67
N SER A 73 0.99 -7.70 10.71
CA SER A 73 0.36 -8.21 11.95
C SER A 73 1.40 -8.44 13.04
N ASN A 74 2.56 -9.02 12.71
CA ASN A 74 3.67 -9.22 13.65
C ASN A 74 4.21 -7.88 14.17
N PHE A 75 4.37 -6.89 13.28
CA PHE A 75 4.79 -5.54 13.67
C PHE A 75 3.82 -4.91 14.66
N ILE A 76 2.51 -4.93 14.36
CA ILE A 76 1.46 -4.34 15.20
C ILE A 76 1.40 -5.05 16.55
N GLU A 77 1.42 -6.39 16.57
CA GLU A 77 1.42 -7.19 17.81
C GLU A 77 2.57 -6.80 18.73
N LYS A 78 3.76 -6.67 18.17
CA LYS A 78 4.97 -6.31 18.92
C LYS A 78 4.99 -4.85 19.37
N LYS A 79 4.55 -3.92 18.51
CA LYS A 79 4.70 -2.48 18.74
C LYS A 79 3.54 -1.87 19.51
N TYR A 80 2.33 -2.42 19.32
CA TYR A 80 1.09 -1.90 19.86
C TYR A 80 0.25 -3.00 20.54
N PRO A 81 0.80 -3.68 21.57
CA PRO A 81 0.15 -4.84 22.21
C PRO A 81 -1.20 -4.50 22.87
N GLN A 82 -1.41 -3.24 23.22
CA GLN A 82 -2.62 -2.77 23.92
C GLN A 82 -3.77 -2.39 22.96
N MET A 83 -3.52 -2.36 21.64
CA MET A 83 -4.57 -2.05 20.68
C MET A 83 -5.63 -3.13 20.64
N SER A 84 -6.90 -2.73 20.56
CA SER A 84 -8.03 -3.61 20.27
C SER A 84 -7.90 -4.26 18.89
N VAL A 85 -8.65 -5.32 18.64
CA VAL A 85 -8.67 -6.01 17.34
C VAL A 85 -9.11 -5.06 16.20
N GLY A 86 -10.07 -4.16 16.50
CA GLY A 86 -10.52 -3.14 15.55
C GLY A 86 -9.39 -2.19 15.15
N GLU A 87 -8.73 -1.57 16.13
CA GLU A 87 -7.60 -0.66 15.90
C GLU A 87 -6.45 -1.34 15.14
N ARG A 88 -6.11 -2.59 15.51
CA ARG A 88 -5.10 -3.39 14.81
C ARG A 88 -5.48 -3.62 13.34
N SER A 89 -6.75 -3.93 13.07
CA SER A 89 -7.25 -4.17 11.72
C SER A 89 -7.19 -2.89 10.87
N GLU A 90 -7.54 -1.75 11.45
CA GLU A 90 -7.49 -0.45 10.81
C GLU A 90 -6.05 -0.01 10.49
N LEU A 91 -5.16 -0.08 11.48
CA LEU A 91 -3.75 0.25 11.28
C LEU A 91 -3.14 -0.64 10.20
N ARG A 92 -3.39 -1.96 10.26
CA ARG A 92 -2.91 -2.90 9.25
C ARG A 92 -3.41 -2.52 7.86
N ALA A 93 -4.71 -2.23 7.70
CA ALA A 93 -5.27 -1.84 6.40
C ALA A 93 -4.59 -0.60 5.79
N GLN A 94 -4.06 0.29 6.62
CA GLN A 94 -3.33 1.48 6.14
C GLN A 94 -1.89 1.14 5.72
N ILE A 95 -1.15 0.41 6.56
CA ILE A 95 0.27 0.12 6.33
C ILE A 95 0.54 -0.99 5.31
N VAL A 96 -0.53 -1.63 4.79
CA VAL A 96 -0.46 -2.59 3.67
C VAL A 96 -1.31 -2.17 2.46
N SER A 97 -1.76 -0.90 2.41
CA SER A 97 -2.60 -0.40 1.32
C SER A 97 -1.81 -0.21 0.02
N ASP A 98 -2.51 -0.27 -1.13
CA ASP A 98 -1.91 0.02 -2.45
C ASP A 98 -1.24 1.39 -2.49
N GLU A 99 -1.83 2.38 -1.78
CA GLU A 99 -1.26 3.72 -1.64
C GLU A 99 0.08 3.67 -0.90
N TRP A 100 0.16 2.89 0.21
CA TRP A 100 1.38 2.70 0.97
C TRP A 100 2.44 1.95 0.16
N LEU A 101 2.07 0.85 -0.52
CA LEU A 101 2.95 0.08 -1.39
C LEU A 101 3.53 0.95 -2.52
N THR A 102 2.68 1.75 -3.16
CA THR A 102 3.12 2.71 -4.19
C THR A 102 4.12 3.73 -3.62
N LYS A 103 3.85 4.27 -2.42
CA LYS A 103 4.75 5.23 -1.74
C LYS A 103 6.09 4.57 -1.40
N LEU A 104 6.07 3.35 -0.87
CA LEU A 104 7.29 2.58 -0.59
C LEU A 104 8.07 2.30 -1.87
N GLY A 105 7.41 1.82 -2.92
CA GLY A 105 8.04 1.54 -4.20
C GLY A 105 8.74 2.77 -4.81
N LYS A 106 8.10 3.94 -4.72
CA LYS A 106 8.72 5.22 -5.12
C LYS A 106 9.93 5.57 -4.25
N LYS A 107 9.82 5.42 -2.93
CA LYS A 107 10.91 5.68 -1.97
C LYS A 107 12.15 4.84 -2.26
N ILE A 108 11.97 3.58 -2.62
CA ILE A 108 13.07 2.67 -2.97
C ILE A 108 13.49 2.73 -4.45
N ASN A 109 12.87 3.61 -5.25
CA ASN A 109 13.14 3.74 -6.68
C ASN A 109 12.94 2.45 -7.49
N ILE A 110 11.98 1.59 -7.13
CA ILE A 110 11.77 0.29 -7.77
C ILE A 110 11.47 0.44 -9.28
N GLU A 111 10.85 1.56 -9.68
CA GLU A 111 10.51 1.84 -11.06
C GLU A 111 11.72 1.79 -12.01
N LYS A 112 12.92 2.14 -11.51
CA LYS A 112 14.17 2.13 -12.30
C LYS A 112 14.63 0.71 -12.67
N VAL A 113 14.11 -0.31 -12.00
CA VAL A 113 14.52 -1.71 -12.17
C VAL A 113 13.39 -2.62 -12.65
N ILE A 114 12.15 -2.13 -12.73
CA ILE A 114 11.03 -2.88 -13.32
C ILE A 114 11.22 -2.95 -14.84
N ILE A 115 11.14 -4.17 -15.39
CA ILE A 115 11.05 -4.38 -16.84
C ILE A 115 9.59 -4.30 -17.24
N LYS A 116 9.30 -3.45 -18.24
CA LYS A 116 7.96 -3.21 -18.79
C LYS A 116 8.00 -3.36 -20.29
N GLY A 117 7.01 -4.02 -20.86
CA GLY A 117 6.82 -4.06 -22.30
C GLY A 117 6.31 -2.71 -22.87
N PRO A 118 6.39 -2.51 -24.20
CA PRO A 118 6.07 -1.25 -24.85
C PRO A 118 4.70 -0.66 -24.51
N LYS A 119 3.68 -1.52 -24.33
CA LYS A 119 2.31 -1.10 -24.00
C LYS A 119 2.19 -0.44 -22.61
N ALA A 120 3.00 -0.87 -21.64
CA ALA A 120 2.97 -0.32 -20.30
C ALA A 120 3.90 0.88 -20.10
N LEU A 121 4.82 1.13 -21.03
CA LEU A 121 5.74 2.26 -20.97
C LEU A 121 5.05 3.62 -21.20
N GLY A 122 3.93 3.65 -21.94
CA GLY A 122 3.19 4.88 -22.27
C GLY A 122 1.95 5.13 -21.38
N ASP A 123 1.63 4.25 -20.44
CA ASP A 123 0.43 4.38 -19.60
C ASP A 123 0.76 4.96 -18.22
N GLU A 124 0.67 6.28 -18.11
CA GLU A 124 0.87 6.98 -16.83
C GLU A 124 -0.22 6.63 -15.79
N ASN A 125 -1.41 6.18 -16.21
CA ASN A 125 -2.48 5.82 -15.27
C ASN A 125 -2.18 4.51 -14.53
N SER A 126 -1.56 3.54 -15.20
CA SER A 126 -1.17 2.26 -14.59
C SER A 126 0.14 2.34 -13.80
N LYS A 127 0.90 3.41 -13.93
CA LYS A 127 2.23 3.56 -13.32
C LYS A 127 2.26 3.29 -11.83
N ASN A 128 1.33 3.88 -11.08
CA ASN A 128 1.27 3.72 -9.63
C ASN A 128 0.88 2.30 -9.23
N THR A 129 -0.03 1.68 -9.97
CA THR A 129 -0.46 0.29 -9.79
C THR A 129 0.72 -0.66 -10.00
N ILE A 130 1.44 -0.53 -11.11
CA ILE A 130 2.64 -1.34 -11.41
C ILE A 130 3.72 -1.22 -10.32
N ILE A 131 3.92 0.00 -9.79
CA ILE A 131 4.88 0.22 -8.70
C ILE A 131 4.44 -0.50 -7.42
N GLY A 132 3.15 -0.43 -7.07
CA GLY A 132 2.58 -1.11 -5.91
C GLY A 132 2.70 -2.62 -6.01
N GLU A 133 2.20 -3.20 -7.11
CA GLU A 133 2.24 -4.63 -7.41
C GLU A 133 3.68 -5.20 -7.42
N ALA A 134 4.62 -4.51 -8.07
CA ALA A 134 6.02 -4.92 -8.08
C ALA A 134 6.67 -4.82 -6.69
N THR A 135 6.25 -3.87 -5.85
CA THR A 135 6.72 -3.75 -4.46
C THR A 135 6.21 -4.92 -3.61
N GLU A 136 4.97 -5.32 -3.81
CA GLU A 136 4.38 -6.47 -3.16
C GLU A 136 5.04 -7.78 -3.60
N ALA A 137 5.27 -7.94 -4.91
CA ALA A 137 6.02 -9.07 -5.46
C ALA A 137 7.46 -9.14 -4.95
N LEU A 138 8.12 -7.99 -4.74
CA LEU A 138 9.46 -7.91 -4.12
C LEU A 138 9.45 -8.47 -2.69
N ILE A 139 8.40 -8.16 -1.91
CA ILE A 139 8.20 -8.70 -0.57
C ILE A 139 8.03 -10.23 -0.63
N GLY A 140 7.24 -10.73 -1.58
CA GLY A 140 7.07 -12.15 -1.85
C GLY A 140 8.38 -12.85 -2.20
N ALA A 141 9.19 -12.25 -3.08
CA ALA A 141 10.52 -12.77 -3.44
C ALA A 141 11.49 -12.79 -2.26
N LEU A 142 11.45 -11.74 -1.42
CA LEU A 142 12.28 -11.67 -0.22
C LEU A 142 11.94 -12.81 0.76
N TYR A 143 10.66 -13.02 1.05
CA TYR A 143 10.24 -14.16 1.87
C TYR A 143 10.68 -15.50 1.28
N LYS A 144 10.43 -15.70 -0.02
CA LYS A 144 10.78 -16.94 -0.73
C LYS A 144 12.28 -17.25 -0.68
N CYS A 145 13.12 -16.22 -0.80
CA CYS A 145 14.58 -16.33 -0.71
C CYS A 145 15.04 -16.96 0.61
N PHE A 146 14.36 -16.66 1.71
CA PHE A 146 14.77 -17.09 3.05
C PHE A 146 13.85 -18.15 3.65
N ASN A 147 12.67 -18.38 3.06
CA ASN A 147 11.57 -19.14 3.66
C ASN A 147 11.31 -18.69 5.12
N SER A 148 11.35 -17.38 5.35
CA SER A 148 11.30 -16.76 6.67
C SER A 148 10.74 -15.33 6.59
N ILE A 149 9.87 -15.00 7.53
CA ILE A 149 9.31 -13.65 7.69
C ILE A 149 10.32 -12.65 8.29
N LYS A 150 11.40 -13.17 8.89
CA LYS A 150 12.35 -12.36 9.66
C LYS A 150 12.98 -11.25 8.83
N GLU A 151 13.45 -11.56 7.63
CA GLU A 151 14.11 -10.59 6.75
C GLU A 151 13.11 -9.54 6.23
N VAL A 152 11.86 -9.94 6.02
CA VAL A 152 10.77 -9.01 5.68
C VAL A 152 10.53 -8.03 6.83
N ASN A 153 10.39 -8.54 8.06
CA ASN A 153 10.22 -7.70 9.24
C ASN A 153 11.43 -6.77 9.47
N LEU A 154 12.67 -7.28 9.36
CA LEU A 154 13.88 -6.44 9.47
C LEU A 154 13.91 -5.28 8.47
N TRP A 155 13.30 -5.46 7.30
CA TRP A 155 13.19 -4.39 6.32
C TRP A 155 12.07 -3.42 6.64
N LEU A 156 10.86 -3.92 6.93
CA LEU A 156 9.64 -3.12 7.00
C LEU A 156 9.37 -2.51 8.37
N ASP A 157 9.82 -3.13 9.48
CA ASP A 157 9.53 -2.67 10.84
C ASP A 157 9.95 -1.21 11.05
N ASN A 158 11.15 -0.82 10.60
CA ASN A 158 11.62 0.56 10.73
C ASN A 158 10.80 1.56 9.91
N ILE A 159 10.32 1.14 8.72
CA ILE A 159 9.50 1.97 7.85
C ILE A 159 8.11 2.16 8.48
N TRP A 160 7.52 1.07 8.95
CA TRP A 160 6.23 1.09 9.62
C TRP A 160 6.26 1.82 10.95
N GLU A 161 7.38 1.82 11.67
CA GLU A 161 7.49 2.58 12.93
C GLU A 161 7.32 4.09 12.71
N GLU A 162 7.87 4.62 11.62
CA GLU A 162 7.69 6.02 11.25
C GLU A 162 6.27 6.28 10.75
N ASP A 163 5.81 5.47 9.79
CA ASP A 163 4.51 5.66 9.14
C ASP A 163 3.35 5.47 10.14
N SER A 164 3.41 4.47 11.02
CA SER A 164 2.36 4.24 12.02
C SER A 164 2.23 5.39 13.04
N LYS A 165 3.34 6.00 13.46
CA LYS A 165 3.30 7.19 14.32
C LYS A 165 2.55 8.36 13.66
N ILE A 166 2.73 8.55 12.34
CA ILE A 166 2.04 9.58 11.57
C ILE A 166 0.54 9.25 11.46
N LEU A 167 0.22 7.97 11.17
CA LEU A 167 -1.15 7.49 11.04
C LEU A 167 -1.94 7.64 12.34
N LEU A 168 -1.33 7.26 13.47
CA LEU A 168 -1.96 7.29 14.79
C LEU A 168 -2.14 8.71 15.36
N LYS A 169 -1.32 9.69 14.93
CA LYS A 169 -1.51 11.09 15.33
C LYS A 169 -2.73 11.76 14.69
N ALA A 170 -3.19 11.27 13.55
CA ALA A 170 -4.31 11.85 12.84
C ALA A 170 -5.13 10.76 12.09
N PRO A 171 -5.78 9.84 12.83
CA PRO A 171 -6.48 8.69 12.26
C PRO A 171 -7.57 9.10 11.28
N TYR A 172 -8.24 10.24 11.50
CA TYR A 172 -9.27 10.78 10.62
C TYR A 172 -8.76 11.07 9.19
N LYS A 173 -7.46 11.32 8.98
CA LYS A 173 -6.91 11.57 7.64
C LYS A 173 -6.99 10.33 6.75
N TYR A 174 -6.99 9.16 7.34
CA TYR A 174 -6.94 7.88 6.65
C TYR A 174 -8.24 7.09 6.81
N ASN A 175 -8.85 7.11 8.00
CA ASN A 175 -10.06 6.36 8.36
C ASN A 175 -11.23 7.29 8.71
N ALA A 176 -11.41 8.37 7.95
CA ALA A 176 -12.40 9.40 8.26
C ALA A 176 -13.83 8.84 8.45
N LYS A 177 -14.20 7.79 7.71
CA LYS A 177 -15.54 7.18 7.85
C LYS A 177 -15.71 6.48 9.18
N SER A 178 -14.74 5.67 9.61
CA SER A 178 -14.77 4.97 10.91
C SER A 178 -14.75 5.98 12.06
N VAL A 179 -13.85 6.95 12.01
CA VAL A 179 -13.74 8.01 13.02
C VAL A 179 -15.05 8.80 13.12
N LEU A 180 -15.73 9.14 12.01
CA LEU A 180 -17.02 9.80 12.03
C LEU A 180 -18.11 8.93 12.64
N GLN A 181 -18.12 7.64 12.33
CA GLN A 181 -19.07 6.69 12.90
C GLN A 181 -18.90 6.57 14.42
N GLU A 182 -17.67 6.39 14.89
CA GLU A 182 -17.33 6.33 16.31
C GLU A 182 -17.71 7.63 17.04
N TRP A 183 -17.45 8.77 16.40
CA TRP A 183 -17.85 10.06 16.94
C TRP A 183 -19.39 10.16 17.07
N CYS A 184 -20.15 9.77 16.05
CA CYS A 184 -21.62 9.74 16.13
C CYS A 184 -22.09 8.85 17.29
N GLN A 185 -21.50 7.64 17.42
CA GLN A 185 -21.83 6.71 18.51
C GLN A 185 -21.51 7.31 19.87
N SER A 186 -20.34 7.93 20.04
CA SER A 186 -19.93 8.56 21.31
C SER A 186 -20.84 9.69 21.77
N LYS A 187 -21.53 10.35 20.82
CA LYS A 187 -22.51 11.42 21.06
C LYS A 187 -23.96 10.92 21.06
N SER A 188 -24.19 9.60 21.02
CA SER A 188 -25.52 9.00 20.90
C SER A 188 -26.32 9.56 19.72
N LEU A 189 -25.65 9.82 18.60
CA LEU A 189 -26.24 10.26 17.35
C LEU A 189 -26.49 9.07 16.43
N ASP A 190 -27.44 9.23 15.49
CA ASP A 190 -27.63 8.29 14.40
C ASP A 190 -26.35 8.17 13.55
N LEU A 191 -26.13 7.00 12.96
CA LEU A 191 -25.01 6.79 12.07
C LEU A 191 -25.10 7.72 10.85
N PRO A 192 -23.94 8.18 10.33
CA PRO A 192 -23.93 9.07 9.19
C PRO A 192 -24.46 8.36 7.94
N VAL A 193 -25.37 9.01 7.21
CA VAL A 193 -25.92 8.54 5.93
C VAL A 193 -25.18 9.23 4.79
N TYR A 194 -24.68 8.44 3.83
CA TYR A 194 -23.94 8.92 2.66
C TYR A 194 -24.85 8.89 1.43
N LYS A 195 -25.16 10.07 0.88
CA LYS A 195 -25.91 10.21 -0.37
C LYS A 195 -24.94 10.51 -1.51
N ILE A 196 -24.84 9.62 -2.48
CA ILE A 196 -23.90 9.73 -3.61
C ILE A 196 -24.70 10.00 -4.89
N VAL A 197 -24.17 10.94 -5.69
CA VAL A 197 -24.69 11.27 -7.01
C VAL A 197 -23.53 11.27 -8.01
N GLU A 198 -23.69 10.60 -9.13
CA GLU A 198 -22.76 10.71 -10.25
C GLU A 198 -23.03 12.02 -11.00
N VAL A 199 -22.07 12.93 -10.97
CA VAL A 199 -22.17 14.28 -11.56
C VAL A 199 -21.42 14.43 -12.88
N SER A 200 -20.58 13.46 -13.23
CA SER A 200 -19.85 13.43 -14.49
C SER A 200 -19.72 11.98 -15.01
N LYS A 201 -19.93 11.78 -16.31
CA LYS A 201 -19.75 10.48 -16.98
C LYS A 201 -18.32 10.29 -17.54
N LYS A 202 -17.45 11.27 -17.37
CA LYS A 202 -16.08 11.21 -17.90
C LYS A 202 -15.24 10.29 -17.03
N ASN A 203 -14.65 9.25 -17.65
CA ASN A 203 -13.72 8.37 -16.97
C ASN A 203 -12.48 9.15 -16.49
N GLY A 204 -12.08 8.90 -15.23
CA GLY A 204 -10.93 9.58 -14.63
C GLY A 204 -11.20 11.00 -14.11
N ASP A 205 -12.42 11.53 -14.25
CA ASP A 205 -12.79 12.83 -13.69
C ASP A 205 -12.65 12.81 -12.16
N PRO A 206 -11.81 13.65 -11.55
CA PRO A 206 -11.64 13.69 -10.10
C PRO A 206 -12.92 14.12 -9.35
N LYS A 207 -13.87 14.72 -10.04
CA LYS A 207 -15.19 15.16 -9.50
C LYS A 207 -16.35 14.31 -10.02
N ARG A 208 -16.09 13.07 -10.48
CA ARG A 208 -17.12 12.21 -11.06
C ARG A 208 -18.30 11.95 -10.13
N PHE A 209 -18.06 11.79 -8.84
CA PHE A 209 -19.08 11.52 -7.84
C PHE A 209 -19.10 12.63 -6.79
N SER A 210 -20.29 13.09 -6.43
CA SER A 210 -20.55 13.96 -5.28
C SER A 210 -21.12 13.11 -4.15
N CYS A 211 -20.67 13.33 -2.93
CA CYS A 211 -21.18 12.66 -1.73
C CYS A 211 -21.59 13.71 -0.69
N ASP A 212 -22.86 13.65 -0.26
CA ASP A 212 -23.38 14.41 0.86
C ASP A 212 -23.46 13.50 2.09
N ILE A 213 -22.98 13.98 3.24
CA ILE A 213 -23.14 13.30 4.53
C ILE A 213 -24.29 13.96 5.29
N LEU A 214 -25.25 13.13 5.73
CA LEU A 214 -26.37 13.55 6.56
C LEU A 214 -26.25 12.90 7.95
N ILE A 215 -26.47 13.71 8.99
CA ILE A 215 -26.65 13.26 10.38
C ILE A 215 -27.98 13.79 10.86
N LYS A 216 -28.85 12.93 11.40
CA LYS A 216 -30.24 13.28 11.75
C LYS A 216 -31.01 13.94 10.59
N GLY A 217 -30.78 13.51 9.35
CA GLY A 217 -31.41 14.05 8.15
C GLY A 217 -30.89 15.39 7.66
N LEU A 218 -30.02 16.07 8.41
CA LEU A 218 -29.43 17.34 8.02
C LEU A 218 -28.09 17.10 7.27
N LYS A 219 -27.89 17.84 6.18
CA LYS A 219 -26.64 17.82 5.42
C LYS A 219 -25.53 18.53 6.20
N GLU A 220 -24.49 17.77 6.59
CA GLU A 220 -23.38 18.29 7.39
C GLU A 220 -22.13 18.61 6.55
N SER A 221 -21.87 17.85 5.50
CA SER A 221 -20.75 18.07 4.58
C SER A 221 -21.02 17.52 3.19
N SER A 222 -20.22 17.97 2.22
CA SER A 222 -20.24 17.50 0.84
C SER A 222 -18.83 17.47 0.27
N ALA A 223 -18.53 16.47 -0.56
CA ALA A 223 -17.26 16.40 -1.28
C ALA A 223 -17.39 15.62 -2.59
N PHE A 224 -16.41 15.82 -3.47
CA PHE A 224 -16.27 15.09 -4.71
C PHE A 224 -15.18 14.01 -4.63
N GLY A 225 -15.28 13.02 -5.53
CA GLY A 225 -14.25 12.00 -5.72
C GLY A 225 -14.36 11.32 -7.08
N LYS A 226 -13.27 10.71 -7.52
CA LYS A 226 -13.22 9.91 -8.77
C LYS A 226 -13.99 8.58 -8.68
N SER A 227 -14.34 8.15 -7.46
CA SER A 227 -15.14 6.95 -7.16
C SER A 227 -16.07 7.23 -5.97
N HIS A 228 -17.10 6.40 -5.77
CA HIS A 228 -17.99 6.45 -4.60
C HIS A 228 -17.17 6.48 -3.30
N LYS A 229 -16.28 5.49 -3.13
CA LYS A 229 -15.42 5.36 -1.95
C LYS A 229 -14.57 6.61 -1.67
N GLN A 230 -14.05 7.23 -2.74
CA GLN A 230 -13.24 8.45 -2.59
C GLN A 230 -14.10 9.65 -2.20
N ALA A 231 -15.28 9.82 -2.80
CA ALA A 231 -16.21 10.90 -2.47
C ALA A 231 -16.67 10.81 -1.00
N GLU A 232 -17.06 9.61 -0.54
CA GLU A 232 -17.42 9.35 0.86
C GLU A 232 -16.27 9.66 1.84
N LYS A 233 -15.06 9.17 1.53
CA LYS A 233 -13.86 9.43 2.36
C LYS A 233 -13.57 10.91 2.47
N ASN A 234 -13.64 11.64 1.35
CA ASN A 234 -13.40 13.08 1.31
C ASN A 234 -14.46 13.86 2.12
N ALA A 235 -15.74 13.51 1.98
CA ALA A 235 -16.82 14.16 2.71
C ALA A 235 -16.69 13.93 4.22
N ALA A 236 -16.37 12.69 4.65
CA ALA A 236 -16.15 12.37 6.05
C ALA A 236 -14.95 13.13 6.63
N LYS A 237 -13.87 13.23 5.88
CA LYS A 237 -12.66 13.98 6.28
C LYS A 237 -12.98 15.46 6.53
N ILE A 238 -13.66 16.11 5.59
CA ILE A 238 -14.07 17.53 5.72
C ILE A 238 -14.92 17.72 6.97
N LEU A 239 -15.85 16.82 7.23
CA LEU A 239 -16.74 16.93 8.39
C LEU A 239 -15.99 16.80 9.71
N ILE A 240 -15.08 15.84 9.83
CA ILE A 240 -14.26 15.66 11.03
C ILE A 240 -13.33 16.84 11.24
N GLU A 241 -12.67 17.33 10.19
CA GLU A 241 -11.83 18.53 10.27
C GLU A 241 -12.63 19.74 10.75
N LYS A 242 -13.89 19.92 10.28
CA LYS A 242 -14.82 20.95 10.78
C LYS A 242 -15.12 20.75 12.26
N PHE A 243 -15.36 19.53 12.73
CA PHE A 243 -15.64 19.26 14.14
C PHE A 243 -14.43 19.52 15.03
N ILE A 244 -13.23 19.14 14.60
CA ILE A 244 -11.99 19.43 15.32
C ILE A 244 -11.79 20.94 15.44
N THR A 245 -11.93 21.69 14.34
CA THR A 245 -11.73 23.15 14.30
C THR A 245 -12.76 23.91 15.13
N THR A 246 -14.01 23.40 15.23
CA THR A 246 -15.08 24.03 16.00
C THR A 246 -15.18 23.54 17.44
N GLY A 247 -14.25 22.69 17.90
CA GLY A 247 -14.27 22.11 19.25
C GLY A 247 -15.44 21.16 19.51
N LYS A 248 -16.08 20.62 18.45
CA LYS A 248 -17.19 19.65 18.56
C LYS A 248 -16.72 18.19 18.58
N TYR A 249 -15.41 17.95 18.33
CA TYR A 249 -14.79 16.62 18.34
C TYR A 249 -14.39 16.19 19.74
#